data_6eb9e032443c7c86f32eb4b1d186f8b1
#
_entry.id   6eb9e032443c7c86f32eb4b1d186f8b1
#
_cell.length_a   1.000
_cell.length_b   1.000
_cell.length_c   1.000
_cell.angle_alpha   90.00
_cell.angle_beta   90.00
_cell.angle_gamma   90.00
#
_symmetry.space_group_name_H-M   'P 1'
#
loop_
_entity.id
_entity.type
_entity.pdbx_description
1 polymer ?
#
loop_
_entity_poly.entity_id
_entity_poly.type
_entity_poly.pdbx_seq_one_letter_code
_entity_poly.pdbx_strand_id
1 'polypeptide(L)'
;MDDIKAVSVESLTESPYLKPMRLKYQQSGGGKVWDLMRCHDSVAVIIFNTDSSKFIFVQQFRPAVYLAKVRPPVGVGDSVDTETFPGGLGLTLELCAGIVDKEGLTLEEIASQEVEEECGFRVAPARLTKIVTFPAGVGASVGTQTMFSVEVRDTDRVGEGGGLLEEGEMIRVVEMTVQEVEELLARETVNSPVGLLYGVSWYLQNKLNSRHQ
;
A
#
# COMPACT_ATOMS: atom_id res chain seq x y z
N MET A 1 3.36 -14.06 -9.71
CA MET A 1 3.56 -12.76 -9.04
C MET A 1 4.98 -12.23 -9.21
N ASP A 2 6.01 -13.06 -9.09
CA ASP A 2 7.43 -12.71 -9.22
C ASP A 2 8.09 -13.19 -10.53
N ASP A 3 7.30 -13.74 -11.44
CA ASP A 3 7.74 -14.12 -12.80
C ASP A 3 7.76 -12.87 -13.71
N ILE A 4 8.65 -11.92 -13.37
CA ILE A 4 8.83 -10.67 -14.08
C ILE A 4 9.95 -10.84 -15.11
N LYS A 5 9.66 -10.52 -16.37
CA LYS A 5 10.58 -10.67 -17.52
C LYS A 5 10.52 -9.45 -18.43
N ALA A 6 11.54 -9.31 -19.26
CA ALA A 6 11.62 -8.27 -20.30
C ALA A 6 11.39 -6.84 -19.77
N VAL A 7 12.05 -6.52 -18.66
CA VAL A 7 11.93 -5.19 -18.03
C VAL A 7 12.75 -4.16 -18.81
N SER A 8 12.10 -3.10 -19.26
CA SER A 8 12.73 -1.93 -19.89
C SER A 8 12.22 -0.65 -19.28
N VAL A 9 13.01 0.42 -19.37
CA VAL A 9 12.65 1.77 -18.90
C VAL A 9 12.47 2.68 -20.10
N GLU A 10 11.28 3.25 -20.24
CA GLU A 10 10.94 4.13 -21.34
C GLU A 10 10.58 5.54 -20.85
N SER A 11 10.64 6.53 -21.74
CA SER A 11 10.20 7.88 -21.40
C SER A 11 8.68 7.95 -21.31
N LEU A 12 8.18 8.50 -20.19
CA LEU A 12 6.76 8.72 -19.99
C LEU A 12 6.35 10.07 -20.59
N THR A 13 5.49 10.05 -21.60
CA THR A 13 4.92 11.27 -22.21
C THR A 13 3.55 11.62 -21.64
N GLU A 14 2.72 10.61 -21.37
CA GLU A 14 1.38 10.75 -20.81
C GLU A 14 1.10 9.60 -19.83
N SER A 15 0.32 9.89 -18.77
CA SER A 15 -0.10 8.88 -17.80
C SER A 15 -1.49 9.20 -17.24
N PRO A 16 -2.39 8.22 -17.15
CA PRO A 16 -3.66 8.38 -16.44
C PRO A 16 -3.48 8.50 -14.93
N TYR A 17 -2.39 7.94 -14.38
CA TYR A 17 -2.17 7.84 -12.92
C TYR A 17 -1.27 8.95 -12.37
N LEU A 18 -0.29 9.43 -13.16
CA LEU A 18 0.73 10.37 -12.71
C LEU A 18 0.64 11.66 -13.50
N LYS A 19 0.43 12.79 -12.81
CA LYS A 19 0.37 14.12 -13.42
C LYS A 19 1.49 14.99 -12.86
N PRO A 20 2.61 15.17 -13.59
CA PRO A 20 3.69 16.03 -13.15
C PRO A 20 3.23 17.50 -13.18
N MET A 21 3.60 18.25 -12.16
CA MET A 21 3.23 19.67 -12.01
C MET A 21 4.43 20.46 -11.51
N ARG A 22 4.47 21.76 -11.85
CA ARG A 22 5.43 22.71 -11.31
C ARG A 22 4.73 23.78 -10.48
N LEU A 23 5.02 23.81 -9.19
CA LEU A 23 4.60 24.85 -8.27
C LEU A 23 5.61 26.00 -8.29
N LYS A 24 5.13 27.23 -8.52
CA LYS A 24 5.91 28.45 -8.34
C LYS A 24 5.34 29.19 -7.14
N TYR A 25 6.21 29.63 -6.22
CA TYR A 25 5.80 30.34 -5.02
C TYR A 25 6.86 31.30 -4.54
N GLN A 26 6.51 32.16 -3.60
CA GLN A 26 7.45 33.07 -2.95
C GLN A 26 7.63 32.71 -1.49
N GLN A 27 8.87 32.72 -1.03
CA GLN A 27 9.22 32.48 0.36
C GLN A 27 10.41 33.34 0.75
N SER A 28 10.29 34.07 1.86
CA SER A 28 11.35 34.94 2.39
C SER A 28 11.84 35.97 1.37
N GLY A 29 10.94 36.55 0.55
CA GLY A 29 11.25 37.55 -0.46
C GLY A 29 11.85 37.02 -1.76
N GLY A 30 12.06 35.70 -1.91
CA GLY A 30 12.62 35.08 -3.10
C GLY A 30 11.61 34.16 -3.81
N GLY A 31 11.65 34.13 -5.15
CA GLY A 31 10.90 33.19 -5.97
C GLY A 31 11.49 31.78 -5.85
N LYS A 32 10.62 30.77 -5.69
CA LYS A 32 10.97 29.34 -5.63
C LYS A 32 10.16 28.53 -6.63
N VAL A 33 10.71 27.40 -7.01
CA VAL A 33 10.09 26.42 -7.91
C VAL A 33 10.23 25.05 -7.26
N TRP A 34 9.15 24.24 -7.35
CA TRP A 34 9.14 22.87 -6.87
C TRP A 34 8.38 21.98 -7.85
N ASP A 35 8.99 20.87 -8.25
CA ASP A 35 8.35 19.91 -9.14
C ASP A 35 7.65 18.84 -8.31
N LEU A 36 6.39 18.57 -8.64
CA LEU A 36 5.47 17.73 -7.91
C LEU A 36 4.84 16.68 -8.83
N MET A 37 4.39 15.60 -8.24
CA MET A 37 3.57 14.57 -8.88
C MET A 37 2.20 14.50 -8.17
N ARG A 38 1.12 14.77 -8.89
CA ARG A 38 -0.23 14.53 -8.39
C ARG A 38 -0.56 13.05 -8.55
N CYS A 39 -0.88 12.42 -7.43
CA CYS A 39 -1.39 11.05 -7.35
C CYS A 39 -2.83 11.09 -6.81
N HIS A 40 -3.54 9.99 -6.93
CA HIS A 40 -4.84 9.82 -6.27
C HIS A 40 -4.65 9.79 -4.75
N ASP A 41 -5.68 10.22 -4.03
CA ASP A 41 -5.82 9.89 -2.62
C ASP A 41 -6.05 8.38 -2.50
N SER A 42 -5.81 7.81 -1.32
CA SER A 42 -5.92 6.38 -1.09
C SER A 42 -6.47 6.06 0.29
N VAL A 43 -7.00 4.87 0.43
CA VAL A 43 -7.36 4.26 1.70
C VAL A 43 -6.42 3.11 2.02
N ALA A 44 -6.21 2.81 3.30
CA ALA A 44 -5.51 1.62 3.75
C ALA A 44 -6.22 1.03 4.96
N VAL A 45 -6.26 -0.29 5.10
CA VAL A 45 -7.01 -0.97 6.16
C VAL A 45 -6.13 -1.96 6.89
N ILE A 46 -6.04 -1.81 8.22
CA ILE A 46 -5.51 -2.83 9.12
C ILE A 46 -6.62 -3.83 9.39
N ILE A 47 -6.43 -5.05 8.98
CA ILE A 47 -7.40 -6.14 9.16
C ILE A 47 -6.84 -7.12 10.19
N PHE A 48 -7.62 -7.40 11.23
CA PHE A 48 -7.27 -8.39 12.24
C PHE A 48 -8.39 -9.43 12.37
N ASN A 49 -8.06 -10.69 12.11
CA ASN A 49 -8.99 -11.80 12.30
C ASN A 49 -8.96 -12.24 13.76
N THR A 50 -10.08 -12.05 14.47
CA THR A 50 -10.21 -12.33 15.90
C THR A 50 -10.33 -13.82 16.21
N ASP A 51 -10.78 -14.65 15.26
CA ASP A 51 -10.92 -16.09 15.45
C ASP A 51 -9.54 -16.77 15.37
N SER A 52 -8.72 -16.41 14.38
CA SER A 52 -7.35 -16.93 14.22
C SER A 52 -6.28 -16.14 14.99
N SER A 53 -6.62 -14.97 15.52
CA SER A 53 -5.67 -14.01 16.15
C SER A 53 -4.52 -13.62 15.22
N LYS A 54 -4.83 -13.37 13.94
CA LYS A 54 -3.85 -12.99 12.92
C LYS A 54 -4.20 -11.68 12.25
N PHE A 55 -3.16 -10.96 11.85
CA PHE A 55 -3.26 -9.86 10.89
C PHE A 55 -3.40 -10.42 9.47
N ILE A 56 -4.19 -9.73 8.65
CA ILE A 56 -4.35 -10.01 7.23
C ILE A 56 -3.67 -8.91 6.44
N PHE A 57 -2.69 -9.28 5.63
CA PHE A 57 -1.92 -8.42 4.76
C PHE A 57 -2.06 -8.85 3.30
N VAL A 58 -1.57 -8.02 2.42
CA VAL A 58 -1.41 -8.34 1.01
C VAL A 58 0.06 -8.32 0.62
N GLN A 59 0.41 -9.17 -0.32
CA GLN A 59 1.72 -9.13 -0.96
C GLN A 59 1.55 -8.97 -2.45
N GLN A 60 2.30 -8.03 -3.04
CA GLN A 60 2.25 -7.76 -4.47
C GLN A 60 3.61 -7.29 -5.00
N PHE A 61 3.77 -7.31 -6.32
CA PHE A 61 4.93 -6.76 -6.98
C PHE A 61 4.77 -5.25 -7.16
N ARG A 62 5.76 -4.49 -6.69
CA ARG A 62 5.82 -3.03 -6.87
C ARG A 62 7.00 -2.65 -7.77
N PRO A 63 6.75 -2.25 -9.03
CA PRO A 63 7.80 -1.88 -9.97
C PRO A 63 8.77 -0.81 -9.44
N ALA A 64 8.27 0.18 -8.71
CA ALA A 64 9.10 1.24 -8.12
C ALA A 64 10.09 0.67 -7.08
N VAL A 65 9.65 -0.27 -6.25
CA VAL A 65 10.51 -0.94 -5.26
C VAL A 65 11.52 -1.85 -5.93
N TYR A 66 11.10 -2.57 -6.97
CA TYR A 66 11.98 -3.40 -7.80
C TYR A 66 13.10 -2.55 -8.40
N LEU A 67 12.74 -1.50 -9.12
CA LEU A 67 13.70 -0.64 -9.81
C LEU A 67 14.68 0.06 -8.85
N ALA A 68 14.22 0.40 -7.65
CA ALA A 68 15.05 0.97 -6.60
C ALA A 68 16.15 0.02 -6.09
N LYS A 69 16.05 -1.29 -6.35
CA LYS A 69 17.02 -2.33 -5.96
C LYS A 69 17.97 -2.75 -7.07
N VAL A 70 17.68 -2.41 -8.32
CA VAL A 70 18.57 -2.67 -9.46
C VAL A 70 19.84 -1.84 -9.33
N ARG A 71 21.01 -2.49 -9.52
CA ARG A 71 22.32 -1.82 -9.42
C ARG A 71 23.22 -2.23 -10.58
N PRO A 72 23.90 -1.32 -11.30
CA PRO A 72 23.77 0.15 -11.13
C PRO A 72 22.36 0.62 -11.44
N PRO A 73 21.94 1.84 -10.99
CA PRO A 73 20.65 2.40 -11.34
C PRO A 73 20.47 2.49 -12.86
N VAL A 74 19.28 2.10 -13.33
CA VAL A 74 18.91 2.15 -14.74
C VAL A 74 18.13 3.42 -15.07
N GLY A 75 18.25 3.90 -16.32
CA GLY A 75 17.57 5.08 -16.82
C GLY A 75 16.75 4.78 -18.07
N VAL A 76 16.19 5.83 -18.66
CA VAL A 76 15.43 5.73 -19.92
C VAL A 76 16.30 5.15 -21.04
N GLY A 77 15.80 4.11 -21.69
CA GLY A 77 16.47 3.38 -22.76
C GLY A 77 17.19 2.11 -22.28
N ASP A 78 17.31 1.91 -20.96
CA ASP A 78 17.95 0.72 -20.40
C ASP A 78 16.95 -0.44 -20.27
N SER A 79 17.49 -1.65 -20.23
CA SER A 79 16.79 -2.88 -19.84
C SER A 79 17.42 -3.49 -18.58
N VAL A 80 16.63 -4.27 -17.86
CA VAL A 80 17.10 -4.96 -16.64
C VAL A 80 17.28 -6.44 -16.94
N ASP A 81 18.45 -6.96 -16.56
CA ASP A 81 18.69 -8.41 -16.55
C ASP A 81 17.91 -9.05 -15.38
N THR A 82 16.81 -9.70 -15.70
CA THR A 82 15.91 -10.32 -14.72
C THR A 82 16.43 -11.63 -14.13
N GLU A 83 17.50 -12.20 -14.68
CA GLU A 83 18.20 -13.34 -14.08
C GLU A 83 19.06 -12.87 -12.91
N THR A 84 19.78 -11.76 -13.09
CA THR A 84 20.56 -11.11 -12.01
C THR A 84 19.68 -10.41 -10.99
N PHE A 85 18.61 -9.75 -11.43
CA PHE A 85 17.64 -9.03 -10.59
C PHE A 85 16.25 -9.66 -10.73
N PRO A 86 15.95 -10.75 -10.01
CA PRO A 86 14.67 -11.45 -10.11
C PRO A 86 13.52 -10.60 -9.55
N GLY A 87 12.31 -10.82 -10.09
CA GLY A 87 11.09 -10.08 -9.71
C GLY A 87 10.77 -10.10 -8.22
N GLY A 88 11.19 -11.14 -7.50
CA GLY A 88 11.04 -11.23 -6.04
C GLY A 88 11.62 -10.03 -5.26
N LEU A 89 12.59 -9.30 -5.84
CA LEU A 89 13.11 -8.07 -5.24
C LEU A 89 12.04 -6.97 -5.11
N GLY A 90 11.04 -6.97 -5.98
CA GLY A 90 9.95 -6.00 -5.98
C GLY A 90 8.74 -6.40 -5.14
N LEU A 91 8.73 -7.60 -4.56
CA LEU A 91 7.62 -8.02 -3.70
C LEU A 91 7.61 -7.20 -2.40
N THR A 92 6.45 -6.63 -2.07
CA THR A 92 6.21 -5.87 -0.83
C THR A 92 5.10 -6.51 -0.03
N LEU A 93 5.22 -6.45 1.30
CA LEU A 93 4.12 -6.74 2.22
C LEU A 93 3.44 -5.42 2.58
N GLU A 94 2.12 -5.36 2.40
CA GLU A 94 1.34 -4.12 2.52
C GLU A 94 0.06 -4.33 3.32
N LEU A 95 -0.54 -3.24 3.81
CA LEU A 95 -1.94 -3.25 4.22
C LEU A 95 -2.83 -3.39 2.98
N CYS A 96 -4.03 -3.94 3.12
CA CYS A 96 -5.10 -3.81 2.14
C CYS A 96 -5.30 -2.32 1.83
N ALA A 97 -5.28 -1.92 0.55
CA ALA A 97 -5.27 -0.51 0.18
C ALA A 97 -5.74 -0.28 -1.25
N GLY A 98 -6.54 0.77 -1.48
CA GLY A 98 -6.99 1.17 -2.81
C GLY A 98 -6.99 2.68 -3.04
N ILE A 99 -7.07 3.07 -4.30
CA ILE A 99 -7.15 4.47 -4.71
C ILE A 99 -8.58 5.02 -4.55
N VAL A 100 -8.69 6.32 -4.27
CA VAL A 100 -9.97 7.03 -4.18
C VAL A 100 -10.27 7.62 -5.56
N ASP A 101 -10.88 6.83 -6.43
CA ASP A 101 -11.23 7.19 -7.80
C ASP A 101 -12.71 6.94 -8.16
N LYS A 102 -13.46 6.27 -7.26
CA LYS A 102 -14.89 5.95 -7.44
C LYS A 102 -15.75 7.12 -6.96
N GLU A 103 -16.32 7.88 -7.92
CA GLU A 103 -17.21 9.02 -7.60
C GLU A 103 -18.45 8.59 -6.82
N GLY A 104 -18.83 9.39 -5.82
CA GLY A 104 -20.04 9.20 -5.02
C GLY A 104 -19.91 8.21 -3.86
N LEU A 105 -18.79 7.51 -3.71
CA LEU A 105 -18.51 6.64 -2.57
C LEU A 105 -17.77 7.39 -1.46
N THR A 106 -18.08 7.03 -0.22
CA THR A 106 -17.32 7.46 0.96
C THR A 106 -16.00 6.68 1.06
N LEU A 107 -15.04 7.20 1.85
CA LEU A 107 -13.78 6.49 2.07
C LEU A 107 -13.99 5.15 2.75
N GLU A 108 -14.99 5.03 3.63
CA GLU A 108 -15.38 3.79 4.30
C GLU A 108 -15.97 2.77 3.31
N GLU A 109 -16.75 3.21 2.32
CA GLU A 109 -17.30 2.33 1.29
C GLU A 109 -16.20 1.82 0.37
N ILE A 110 -15.28 2.68 -0.07
CA ILE A 110 -14.09 2.27 -0.85
C ILE A 110 -13.26 1.27 -0.05
N ALA A 111 -12.91 1.59 1.19
CA ALA A 111 -12.12 0.71 2.04
C ALA A 111 -12.80 -0.65 2.29
N SER A 112 -14.13 -0.68 2.39
CA SER A 112 -14.91 -1.92 2.52
C SER A 112 -14.84 -2.79 1.25
N GLN A 113 -14.87 -2.17 0.07
CA GLN A 113 -14.73 -2.87 -1.21
C GLN A 113 -13.32 -3.47 -1.34
N GLU A 114 -12.28 -2.70 -1.03
CA GLU A 114 -10.90 -3.18 -1.07
C GLU A 114 -10.66 -4.38 -0.15
N VAL A 115 -11.25 -4.37 1.07
CA VAL A 115 -11.17 -5.50 2.00
C VAL A 115 -11.78 -6.77 1.40
N GLU A 116 -12.87 -6.66 0.63
CA GLU A 116 -13.48 -7.79 -0.04
C GLU A 116 -12.65 -8.23 -1.27
N GLU A 117 -12.25 -7.29 -2.12
CA GLU A 117 -11.54 -7.55 -3.38
C GLU A 117 -10.14 -8.11 -3.14
N GLU A 118 -9.35 -7.49 -2.26
CA GLU A 118 -7.98 -7.90 -2.00
C GLU A 118 -7.85 -9.04 -0.99
N CYS A 119 -8.67 -9.04 0.07
CA CYS A 119 -8.51 -9.94 1.22
C CYS A 119 -9.62 -10.98 1.39
N GLY A 120 -10.71 -10.89 0.63
CA GLY A 120 -11.80 -11.86 0.65
C GLY A 120 -12.73 -11.77 1.87
N PHE A 121 -12.74 -10.65 2.60
CA PHE A 121 -13.63 -10.45 3.75
C PHE A 121 -14.68 -9.38 3.46
N ARG A 122 -15.93 -9.72 3.66
CA ARG A 122 -17.04 -8.76 3.53
C ARG A 122 -17.32 -8.07 4.85
N VAL A 123 -17.12 -6.77 4.89
CA VAL A 123 -17.34 -5.93 6.08
C VAL A 123 -18.28 -4.77 5.73
N ALA A 124 -19.22 -4.44 6.61
CA ALA A 124 -20.03 -3.24 6.42
C ALA A 124 -19.14 -1.98 6.64
N PRO A 125 -19.28 -0.90 5.84
CA PRO A 125 -18.52 0.33 6.01
C PRO A 125 -18.54 0.89 7.44
N ALA A 126 -19.66 0.76 8.15
CA ALA A 126 -19.82 1.20 9.53
C ALA A 126 -18.96 0.42 10.56
N ARG A 127 -18.39 -0.72 10.19
CA ARG A 127 -17.44 -1.48 11.05
C ARG A 127 -16.02 -0.92 10.99
N LEU A 128 -15.71 -0.14 9.94
CA LEU A 128 -14.40 0.46 9.77
C LEU A 128 -14.20 1.59 10.79
N THR A 129 -13.09 1.56 11.49
CA THR A 129 -12.71 2.62 12.43
C THR A 129 -11.57 3.43 11.81
N LYS A 130 -11.83 4.70 11.51
CA LYS A 130 -10.81 5.62 11.01
C LYS A 130 -9.75 5.86 12.08
N ILE A 131 -8.46 5.73 11.69
CA ILE A 131 -7.32 5.94 12.56
C ILE A 131 -6.73 7.34 12.32
N VAL A 132 -6.35 7.61 11.07
CA VAL A 132 -5.62 8.84 10.71
C VAL A 132 -5.74 9.11 9.21
N THR A 133 -5.62 10.37 8.83
CA THR A 133 -5.34 10.80 7.45
C THR A 133 -4.01 11.55 7.44
N PHE A 134 -3.12 11.21 6.51
CA PHE A 134 -1.78 11.80 6.41
C PHE A 134 -1.37 11.99 4.94
N PRO A 135 -0.45 12.93 4.63
CA PRO A 135 0.11 13.05 3.30
C PRO A 135 0.83 11.76 2.89
N ALA A 136 0.51 11.22 1.70
CA ALA A 136 1.14 10.00 1.19
C ALA A 136 2.63 10.19 0.88
N GLY A 137 3.03 11.43 0.56
CA GLY A 137 4.43 11.81 0.39
C GLY A 137 4.61 13.31 0.60
N VAL A 138 5.68 13.71 1.27
CA VAL A 138 5.90 15.11 1.65
C VAL A 138 6.88 15.85 0.74
N GLY A 139 7.67 15.13 -0.06
CA GLY A 139 8.71 15.74 -0.91
C GLY A 139 8.23 16.08 -2.31
N ALA A 140 7.57 15.18 -2.97
CA ALA A 140 7.20 15.32 -4.38
C ALA A 140 5.78 14.86 -4.71
N SER A 141 5.15 14.03 -3.87
CA SER A 141 3.79 13.51 -4.11
C SER A 141 2.73 14.42 -3.52
N VAL A 142 1.65 14.66 -4.29
CA VAL A 142 0.46 15.39 -3.85
C VAL A 142 -0.69 14.40 -3.79
N GLY A 143 -0.99 13.92 -2.60
CA GLY A 143 -2.06 12.99 -2.30
C GLY A 143 -2.07 12.67 -0.80
N THR A 144 -3.17 12.18 -0.30
CA THR A 144 -3.36 11.76 1.09
C THR A 144 -3.70 10.28 1.16
N GLN A 145 -3.38 9.66 2.30
CA GLN A 145 -3.84 8.32 2.62
C GLN A 145 -4.66 8.38 3.91
N THR A 146 -5.84 7.75 3.88
CA THR A 146 -6.69 7.59 5.07
C THR A 146 -6.61 6.14 5.51
N MET A 147 -6.22 5.94 6.76
CA MET A 147 -6.05 4.63 7.37
C MET A 147 -7.23 4.27 8.26
N PHE A 148 -7.71 3.05 8.10
CA PHE A 148 -8.76 2.44 8.89
C PHE A 148 -8.26 1.17 9.59
N SER A 149 -8.99 0.70 10.59
CA SER A 149 -8.88 -0.64 11.14
C SER A 149 -10.23 -1.34 11.15
N VAL A 150 -10.21 -2.66 10.99
CA VAL A 150 -11.38 -3.52 11.14
C VAL A 150 -10.99 -4.85 11.75
N GLU A 151 -11.83 -5.35 12.66
CA GLU A 151 -11.76 -6.71 13.16
C GLU A 151 -12.73 -7.58 12.35
N VAL A 152 -12.24 -8.72 11.87
CA VAL A 152 -13.01 -9.68 11.09
C VAL A 152 -13.05 -11.03 11.82
N ARG A 153 -13.96 -11.90 11.39
CA ARG A 153 -14.07 -13.31 11.80
C ARG A 153 -14.04 -14.20 10.58
N ASP A 154 -13.83 -15.48 10.76
CA ASP A 154 -13.89 -16.47 9.68
C ASP A 154 -15.24 -16.47 8.97
N THR A 155 -16.33 -16.13 9.69
CA THR A 155 -17.67 -15.96 9.11
C THR A 155 -17.84 -14.76 8.20
N ASP A 156 -16.94 -13.78 8.26
CA ASP A 156 -16.93 -12.63 7.35
C ASP A 156 -16.24 -12.95 6.01
N ARG A 157 -15.53 -14.10 5.92
CA ARG A 157 -14.84 -14.53 4.71
C ARG A 157 -15.85 -14.95 3.65
N VAL A 158 -15.76 -14.33 2.47
CA VAL A 158 -16.63 -14.58 1.31
C VAL A 158 -15.85 -15.04 0.07
N GLY A 159 -14.52 -14.99 0.13
CA GLY A 159 -13.66 -15.39 -0.97
C GLY A 159 -12.19 -15.53 -0.54
N GLU A 160 -11.34 -15.81 -1.52
CA GLU A 160 -9.89 -15.94 -1.30
C GLU A 160 -9.17 -14.57 -1.34
N GLY A 161 -9.82 -13.53 -1.86
CA GLY A 161 -9.19 -12.27 -2.19
C GLY A 161 -8.29 -12.42 -3.42
N GLY A 162 -7.30 -11.55 -3.54
CA GLY A 162 -6.30 -11.63 -4.61
C GLY A 162 -6.33 -10.46 -5.58
N GLY A 163 -7.22 -9.49 -5.39
CA GLY A 163 -7.43 -8.34 -6.26
C GLY A 163 -8.25 -8.69 -7.51
N LEU A 164 -8.39 -7.73 -8.40
CA LEU A 164 -9.16 -7.83 -9.64
C LEU A 164 -8.23 -8.18 -10.81
N LEU A 165 -8.23 -9.44 -11.24
CA LEU A 165 -7.39 -9.90 -12.34
C LEU A 165 -7.66 -9.16 -13.66
N GLU A 166 -8.89 -8.70 -13.87
CA GLU A 166 -9.29 -7.90 -15.04
C GLU A 166 -8.68 -6.49 -15.03
N GLU A 167 -8.28 -5.99 -13.87
CA GLU A 167 -7.53 -4.74 -13.68
C GLU A 167 -6.01 -4.97 -13.66
N GLY A 168 -5.57 -6.22 -13.85
CA GLY A 168 -4.16 -6.60 -13.85
C GLY A 168 -3.55 -6.74 -12.46
N GLU A 169 -4.37 -6.78 -11.42
CA GLU A 169 -3.90 -6.98 -10.06
C GLU A 169 -3.51 -8.44 -9.83
N MET A 170 -2.37 -8.63 -9.23
CA MET A 170 -1.86 -9.93 -8.81
C MET A 170 -1.43 -9.84 -7.35
N ILE A 171 -2.35 -10.11 -6.47
CA ILE A 171 -2.22 -9.96 -5.02
C ILE A 171 -2.25 -11.34 -4.36
N ARG A 172 -1.45 -11.52 -3.33
CA ARG A 172 -1.49 -12.68 -2.46
C ARG A 172 -1.83 -12.25 -1.04
N VAL A 173 -2.88 -12.85 -0.47
CA VAL A 173 -3.21 -12.67 0.94
C VAL A 173 -2.17 -13.35 1.82
N VAL A 174 -1.68 -12.65 2.83
CA VAL A 174 -0.69 -13.14 3.79
C VAL A 174 -1.24 -12.95 5.20
N GLU A 175 -1.38 -14.05 5.91
CA GLU A 175 -1.79 -14.03 7.32
C GLU A 175 -0.55 -14.12 8.21
N MET A 176 -0.45 -13.24 9.21
CA MET A 176 0.65 -13.25 10.17
C MET A 176 0.13 -13.19 11.59
N THR A 177 0.70 -14.00 12.46
CA THR A 177 0.47 -13.94 13.90
C THR A 177 1.02 -12.63 14.49
N VAL A 178 0.57 -12.27 15.68
CA VAL A 178 1.10 -11.11 16.42
C VAL A 178 2.62 -11.21 16.58
N GLN A 179 3.12 -12.39 16.93
CA GLN A 179 4.56 -12.61 17.09
C GLN A 179 5.35 -12.39 15.79
N GLU A 180 4.88 -12.94 14.66
CA GLU A 180 5.54 -12.74 13.35
C GLU A 180 5.57 -11.26 12.95
N VAL A 181 4.54 -10.52 13.32
CA VAL A 181 4.45 -9.08 13.07
C VAL A 181 5.42 -8.30 13.98
N GLU A 182 5.52 -8.65 15.26
CA GLU A 182 6.52 -8.07 16.17
C GLU A 182 7.95 -8.34 15.67
N GLU A 183 8.22 -9.55 15.19
CA GLU A 183 9.50 -9.90 14.55
C GLU A 183 9.76 -9.10 13.27
N LEU A 184 8.71 -8.84 12.46
CA LEU A 184 8.79 -7.96 11.28
C LEU A 184 9.18 -6.53 11.67
N LEU A 185 8.54 -5.97 12.71
CA LEU A 185 8.82 -4.62 13.20
C LEU A 185 10.22 -4.47 13.79
N ALA A 186 10.81 -5.55 14.29
CA ALA A 186 12.16 -5.56 14.86
C ALA A 186 13.27 -5.66 13.80
N ARG A 187 12.94 -5.90 12.52
CA ARG A 187 13.95 -6.04 11.46
C ARG A 187 14.61 -4.70 11.14
N GLU A 188 15.89 -4.72 10.88
CA GLU A 188 16.65 -3.55 10.42
C GLU A 188 16.19 -3.07 9.04
N THR A 189 15.76 -3.99 8.17
CA THR A 189 15.28 -3.71 6.82
C THR A 189 14.00 -4.47 6.54
N VAL A 190 12.98 -3.76 6.07
CA VAL A 190 11.69 -4.34 5.67
C VAL A 190 11.31 -3.88 4.27
N ASN A 191 10.65 -4.75 3.54
CA ASN A 191 10.12 -4.43 2.21
C ASN A 191 8.62 -4.12 2.30
N SER A 192 8.31 -3.05 3.02
CA SER A 192 6.93 -2.64 3.32
C SER A 192 6.84 -1.12 3.38
N PRO A 193 5.69 -0.54 3.01
CA PRO A 193 5.44 0.88 3.21
C PRO A 193 5.46 1.27 4.71
N VAL A 194 5.86 2.50 5.00
CA VAL A 194 5.81 3.06 6.37
C VAL A 194 4.39 3.01 6.95
N GLY A 195 3.37 3.14 6.12
CA GLY A 195 1.97 3.00 6.54
C GLY A 195 1.66 1.66 7.20
N LEU A 196 2.22 0.55 6.70
CA LEU A 196 2.07 -0.75 7.35
C LEU A 196 2.72 -0.75 8.74
N LEU A 197 3.97 -0.27 8.84
CA LEU A 197 4.72 -0.26 10.10
C LEU A 197 4.02 0.59 11.16
N TYR A 198 3.55 1.79 10.77
CA TYR A 198 2.77 2.65 11.65
C TYR A 198 1.46 2.00 12.07
N GLY A 199 0.69 1.50 11.11
CA GLY A 199 -0.63 0.95 11.35
C GLY A 199 -0.61 -0.24 12.29
N VAL A 200 0.32 -1.15 12.08
CA VAL A 200 0.49 -2.32 12.94
C VAL A 200 0.94 -1.91 14.35
N SER A 201 1.93 -1.01 14.46
CA SER A 201 2.37 -0.49 15.76
C SER A 201 1.21 0.18 16.52
N TRP A 202 0.39 0.96 15.80
CA TRP A 202 -0.81 1.58 16.38
C TRP A 202 -1.80 0.52 16.89
N TYR A 203 -2.04 -0.54 16.09
CA TYR A 203 -3.00 -1.59 16.46
C TYR A 203 -2.54 -2.37 17.69
N LEU A 204 -1.27 -2.77 17.72
CA LEU A 204 -0.67 -3.46 18.87
C LEU A 204 -0.82 -2.63 20.15
N GLN A 205 -0.51 -1.33 20.09
CA GLN A 205 -0.59 -0.44 21.25
C GLN A 205 -2.02 -0.16 21.73
N ASN A 206 -2.95 0.09 20.80
CA ASN A 206 -4.26 0.63 21.14
C ASN A 206 -5.37 -0.44 21.21
N LYS A 207 -5.18 -1.60 20.60
CA LYS A 207 -6.20 -2.65 20.55
C LYS A 207 -5.81 -3.90 21.33
N LEU A 208 -4.58 -4.37 21.23
CA LEU A 208 -4.17 -5.60 21.90
C LEU A 208 -3.65 -5.33 23.31
N ASN A 209 -2.77 -4.38 23.53
CA ASN A 209 -2.24 -4.10 24.87
C ASN A 209 -3.29 -3.47 25.80
N SER A 210 -4.26 -2.73 25.26
CA SER A 210 -5.36 -2.17 26.08
C SER A 210 -6.39 -3.20 26.55
N ARG A 211 -6.39 -4.41 26.00
CA ARG A 211 -7.25 -5.52 26.47
C ARG A 211 -6.67 -6.26 27.69
N HIS A 212 -5.44 -5.96 28.08
CA HIS A 212 -4.74 -6.57 29.20
C HIS A 212 -4.62 -5.64 30.43
N GLN A 213 -5.24 -4.47 30.38
CA GLN A 213 -5.43 -3.55 31.51
C GLN A 213 -6.89 -3.55 32.00
#